data_c1381d7c79b3b3aa05174e0c054146c7
#
_entry.id   c1381d7c79b3b3aa05174e0c054146c7
#
_cell.length_a   1.000
_cell.length_b   1.000
_cell.length_c   1.000
_cell.angle_alpha   90.00
_cell.angle_beta   90.00
_cell.angle_gamma   90.00
#
_symmetry.space_group_name_H-M   'P 1'
#
loop_
_entity.id
_entity.type
_entity.pdbx_description
1 polymer ?
#
loop_
_entity_poly.entity_id
_entity_poly.type
_entity_poly.pdbx_seq_one_letter_code
_entity_poly.pdbx_strand_id
1 'polypeptide(L)'
;MKKHMTRAIAFLLCMLMLVTAVTACGGKGGETATTTAATTVAQGEADTTTAAPAEEVVISRENYPDSLPENLKFEGKTFKFMVRGDSGRRDEFIADGVTGEIINDATLAREQVVEDRFGIQIEWIEVAHNDVVTNVRAALNSGLVEFDLIAAETDHIVTLGAEGFFMNWIDAPYIDFEKPWWNPESNMVDSLSINGKLYGITGDISRLFVQKHFVCYFNKEIMASYPDIPNLFDLVQEGKWTLDKMT
;
A
#
# COMPACT_ATOMS: atom_id res chain seq x y z
N MET A 1 -8.65 -4.12 -46.96
CA MET A 1 -7.26 -3.87 -47.35
C MET A 1 -6.64 -2.58 -46.74
N LYS A 2 -7.33 -1.44 -46.64
CA LYS A 2 -6.75 -0.18 -46.09
C LYS A 2 -6.31 -0.25 -44.62
N LYS A 3 -7.02 -0.98 -43.75
CA LYS A 3 -6.70 -1.06 -42.29
C LYS A 3 -5.40 -1.84 -41.97
N HIS A 4 -5.01 -2.81 -42.80
CA HIS A 4 -3.78 -3.58 -42.57
C HIS A 4 -2.55 -2.85 -43.08
N MET A 5 -2.70 -2.01 -44.11
CA MET A 5 -1.63 -1.19 -44.66
C MET A 5 -1.21 -0.07 -43.69
N THR A 6 -2.15 0.53 -42.98
CA THR A 6 -1.86 1.58 -42.01
C THR A 6 -1.11 1.03 -40.77
N ARG A 7 -1.42 -0.19 -40.33
CA ARG A 7 -0.71 -0.85 -39.22
C ARG A 7 0.71 -1.27 -39.60
N ALA A 8 0.94 -1.72 -40.85
CA ALA A 8 2.26 -2.07 -41.33
C ALA A 8 3.20 -0.84 -41.43
N ILE A 9 2.67 0.31 -41.84
CA ILE A 9 3.42 1.57 -41.92
C ILE A 9 3.77 2.11 -40.54
N ALA A 10 2.87 1.98 -39.55
CA ALA A 10 3.15 2.37 -38.16
C ALA A 10 4.26 1.52 -37.50
N PHE A 11 4.27 0.20 -37.76
CA PHE A 11 5.34 -0.69 -37.29
C PHE A 11 6.69 -0.39 -37.92
N LEU A 12 6.73 -0.02 -39.21
CA LEU A 12 7.96 0.31 -39.90
C LEU A 12 8.56 1.63 -39.42
N LEU A 13 7.73 2.62 -39.07
CA LEU A 13 8.16 3.90 -38.49
C LEU A 13 8.69 3.75 -37.06
N CYS A 14 8.13 2.88 -36.23
CA CYS A 14 8.67 2.57 -34.90
C CYS A 14 10.02 1.87 -34.93
N MET A 15 10.23 0.97 -35.92
CA MET A 15 11.54 0.29 -36.08
C MET A 15 12.64 1.26 -36.54
N LEU A 16 12.30 2.30 -37.31
CA LEU A 16 13.30 3.28 -37.81
C LEU A 16 13.79 4.24 -36.73
N MET A 17 13.05 4.43 -35.65
CA MET A 17 13.43 5.30 -34.51
C MET A 17 14.36 4.59 -33.49
N LEU A 18 14.51 3.27 -33.56
CA LEU A 18 15.35 2.48 -32.64
C LEU A 18 16.81 2.36 -33.07
N VAL A 19 17.18 2.81 -34.28
CA VAL A 19 18.53 2.64 -34.84
C VAL A 19 19.45 3.85 -34.58
N THR A 20 18.95 4.97 -34.04
CA THR A 20 19.73 6.21 -33.87
C THR A 20 20.27 6.50 -32.46
N ALA A 21 20.16 5.54 -31.51
CA ALA A 21 20.58 5.78 -30.10
C ALA A 21 21.89 5.13 -29.67
N VAL A 22 22.76 4.66 -30.60
CA VAL A 22 24.03 4.00 -30.23
C VAL A 22 25.21 4.66 -30.93
N THR A 23 25.39 5.97 -30.75
CA THR A 23 26.68 6.62 -31.04
C THR A 23 26.78 7.97 -30.33
N ALA A 24 27.20 7.97 -29.08
CA ALA A 24 27.94 9.10 -28.48
C ALA A 24 28.36 8.77 -27.04
N CYS A 25 29.52 8.24 -26.83
CA CYS A 25 30.38 8.65 -25.71
C CYS A 25 31.81 8.17 -25.96
N GLY A 26 32.65 9.08 -26.45
CA GLY A 26 34.09 8.99 -26.46
C GLY A 26 34.68 10.36 -26.13
N GLY A 27 35.58 10.40 -25.16
CA GLY A 27 36.33 11.65 -24.81
C GLY A 27 36.94 11.56 -23.41
N LYS A 28 38.06 11.21 -23.38
CA LYS A 28 39.46 11.38 -22.97
C LYS A 28 39.78 12.57 -22.03
N GLY A 29 40.69 12.24 -21.06
CA GLY A 29 41.75 13.12 -20.50
C GLY A 29 41.52 13.38 -19.01
N GLY A 30 42.55 13.29 -18.15
CA GLY A 30 43.97 13.19 -18.19
C GLY A 30 44.55 13.08 -16.80
N GLU A 31 45.65 12.48 -16.74
CA GLU A 31 46.75 12.34 -15.82
C GLU A 31 46.85 13.23 -14.56
N THR A 32 47.28 12.63 -13.43
CA THR A 32 48.64 12.91 -12.93
C THR A 32 49.08 11.86 -11.89
N ALA A 33 50.26 11.36 -12.11
CA ALA A 33 51.00 10.36 -11.35
C ALA A 33 51.60 10.92 -10.05
N THR A 34 51.89 10.07 -9.09
CA THR A 34 53.20 10.06 -8.40
C THR A 34 53.48 8.71 -7.74
N THR A 35 54.57 8.18 -8.08
CA THR A 35 55.39 7.04 -7.76
C THR A 35 55.75 6.90 -6.26
N THR A 36 55.87 5.68 -5.72
CA THR A 36 57.15 5.13 -5.22
C THR A 36 56.99 3.70 -4.67
N ALA A 37 57.78 2.82 -5.30
CA ALA A 37 58.61 1.70 -4.88
C ALA A 37 58.09 0.54 -4.01
N ALA A 38 58.15 -0.56 -4.65
CA ALA A 38 58.49 -1.95 -4.43
C ALA A 38 59.06 -2.40 -3.07
N THR A 39 58.56 -3.57 -2.62
CA THR A 39 59.41 -4.69 -2.19
C THR A 39 58.62 -6.01 -2.32
N THR A 40 59.21 -6.93 -3.04
CA THR A 40 58.79 -8.29 -3.33
C THR A 40 59.06 -9.19 -2.14
N VAL A 41 58.15 -10.05 -1.76
CA VAL A 41 58.43 -11.43 -1.31
C VAL A 41 57.23 -12.33 -1.64
N ALA A 42 57.54 -13.51 -2.13
CA ALA A 42 56.70 -14.50 -2.74
C ALA A 42 56.03 -15.47 -1.75
N GLN A 43 54.99 -16.13 -2.30
CA GLN A 43 54.46 -17.46 -2.01
C GLN A 43 53.47 -17.66 -0.89
N GLY A 44 52.33 -18.18 -1.31
CA GLY A 44 51.34 -18.90 -0.51
C GLY A 44 49.96 -18.90 -1.17
N GLU A 45 49.71 -19.85 -2.08
CA GLU A 45 48.37 -20.17 -2.57
C GLU A 45 47.48 -20.56 -1.39
N ALA A 46 46.42 -19.80 -1.19
CA ALA A 46 45.19 -20.28 -0.54
C ALA A 46 44.05 -19.60 -1.25
N ASP A 47 43.33 -20.37 -2.03
CA ASP A 47 42.08 -20.05 -2.68
C ASP A 47 41.04 -19.71 -1.60
N THR A 48 40.93 -18.45 -1.27
CA THR A 48 39.83 -17.98 -0.41
C THR A 48 38.92 -17.18 -1.32
N THR A 49 37.89 -17.87 -1.81
CA THR A 49 36.73 -17.23 -2.42
C THR A 49 36.09 -16.34 -1.36
N THR A 50 36.47 -15.08 -1.35
CA THR A 50 35.79 -14.06 -0.54
C THR A 50 34.45 -13.82 -1.17
N ALA A 51 33.44 -14.46 -0.60
CA ALA A 51 32.04 -14.08 -0.90
C ALA A 51 31.91 -12.58 -0.62
N ALA A 52 31.40 -11.83 -1.60
CA ALA A 52 31.07 -10.43 -1.42
C ALA A 52 30.18 -10.31 -0.17
N PRO A 53 30.33 -9.29 0.67
CA PRO A 53 29.43 -9.07 1.79
C PRO A 53 28.02 -9.01 1.25
N ALA A 54 27.12 -9.83 1.79
CA ALA A 54 25.71 -9.72 1.48
C ALA A 54 25.30 -8.28 1.85
N GLU A 55 24.75 -7.54 0.89
CA GLU A 55 24.17 -6.23 1.19
C GLU A 55 23.11 -6.43 2.28
N GLU A 56 23.29 -5.75 3.38
CA GLU A 56 22.36 -5.77 4.49
C GLU A 56 21.05 -5.12 3.98
N VAL A 57 20.01 -5.94 3.78
CA VAL A 57 18.71 -5.45 3.32
C VAL A 57 18.13 -4.60 4.44
N VAL A 58 18.08 -3.29 4.22
CA VAL A 58 17.42 -2.37 5.15
C VAL A 58 15.93 -2.67 5.11
N ILE A 59 15.39 -3.19 6.19
CA ILE A 59 13.97 -3.46 6.34
C ILE A 59 13.24 -2.13 6.50
N SER A 60 12.34 -1.84 5.58
CA SER A 60 11.44 -0.70 5.60
C SER A 60 9.99 -1.17 5.61
N ARG A 61 9.04 -0.22 5.70
CA ARG A 61 7.61 -0.53 5.63
C ARG A 61 7.21 -1.16 4.28
N GLU A 62 7.94 -0.84 3.21
CA GLU A 62 7.65 -1.33 1.85
C GLU A 62 8.14 -2.76 1.60
N ASN A 63 9.17 -3.20 2.32
CA ASN A 63 9.75 -4.53 2.15
C ASN A 63 9.68 -5.40 3.40
N TYR A 64 8.86 -5.04 4.37
CA TYR A 64 8.67 -5.82 5.58
C TYR A 64 8.05 -7.17 5.26
N PRO A 65 8.64 -8.29 5.70
CA PRO A 65 8.14 -9.62 5.37
C PRO A 65 6.78 -9.87 6.04
N ASP A 66 5.85 -10.43 5.27
CA ASP A 66 4.58 -10.93 5.82
C ASP A 66 4.72 -12.32 6.45
N SER A 67 3.64 -12.83 7.01
CA SER A 67 3.59 -14.13 7.69
C SER A 67 3.02 -15.26 6.82
N LEU A 68 2.76 -14.99 5.53
CA LEU A 68 2.12 -15.95 4.63
C LEU A 68 3.15 -16.92 4.04
N PRO A 69 2.79 -18.18 3.81
CA PRO A 69 3.64 -19.13 3.10
C PRO A 69 3.97 -18.62 1.69
N GLU A 70 5.25 -18.71 1.30
CA GLU A 70 5.71 -18.21 -0.01
C GLU A 70 5.03 -18.88 -1.21
N ASN A 71 4.66 -20.14 -1.08
CA ASN A 71 4.05 -20.94 -2.14
C ASN A 71 2.52 -21.06 -2.02
N LEU A 72 1.88 -20.20 -1.23
CA LEU A 72 0.43 -20.20 -1.07
C LEU A 72 -0.26 -19.81 -2.38
N LYS A 73 -1.09 -20.71 -2.92
CA LYS A 73 -1.85 -20.51 -4.16
C LYS A 73 -3.28 -21.03 -3.98
N PHE A 74 -4.22 -20.38 -4.67
CA PHE A 74 -5.64 -20.73 -4.61
C PHE A 74 -6.23 -21.18 -5.96
N GLU A 75 -5.38 -21.51 -6.93
CA GLU A 75 -5.72 -22.18 -8.20
C GLU A 75 -6.86 -21.51 -9.00
N GLY A 76 -6.80 -20.20 -9.15
CA GLY A 76 -7.78 -19.45 -9.94
C GLY A 76 -9.13 -19.22 -9.26
N LYS A 77 -9.20 -19.33 -7.94
CA LYS A 77 -10.39 -18.94 -7.19
C LYS A 77 -10.70 -17.46 -7.36
N THR A 78 -11.98 -17.15 -7.47
CA THR A 78 -12.47 -15.78 -7.40
C THR A 78 -12.79 -15.43 -5.95
N PHE A 79 -12.23 -14.30 -5.49
CA PHE A 79 -12.58 -13.68 -4.22
C PHE A 79 -13.44 -12.45 -4.48
N LYS A 80 -14.59 -12.39 -3.84
CA LYS A 80 -15.58 -11.34 -4.02
C LYS A 80 -15.58 -10.38 -2.87
N PHE A 81 -15.31 -9.12 -3.18
CA PHE A 81 -15.28 -8.05 -2.19
C PHE A 81 -16.46 -7.11 -2.40
N MET A 82 -17.30 -6.99 -1.39
CA MET A 82 -18.31 -5.95 -1.36
C MET A 82 -17.69 -4.64 -0.89
N VAL A 83 -17.79 -3.61 -1.72
CA VAL A 83 -17.26 -2.27 -1.45
C VAL A 83 -18.31 -1.20 -1.67
N ARG A 84 -18.09 -0.03 -1.09
CA ARG A 84 -18.92 1.14 -1.37
C ARG A 84 -18.62 1.67 -2.77
N GLY A 85 -19.65 1.75 -3.61
CA GLY A 85 -19.59 2.24 -4.99
C GLY A 85 -19.72 3.76 -5.14
N ASP A 86 -19.98 4.51 -4.06
CA ASP A 86 -20.11 5.96 -4.13
C ASP A 86 -18.76 6.65 -4.26
N SER A 87 -18.76 7.81 -4.91
CA SER A 87 -17.56 8.52 -5.33
C SER A 87 -16.54 8.75 -4.19
N GLY A 88 -15.26 8.54 -4.49
CA GLY A 88 -14.16 8.68 -3.57
C GLY A 88 -14.02 7.54 -2.53
N ARG A 89 -14.96 6.57 -2.52
CA ARG A 89 -14.85 5.34 -1.73
C ARG A 89 -14.53 4.15 -2.64
N ARG A 90 -15.22 4.07 -3.77
CA ARG A 90 -14.93 3.10 -4.84
C ARG A 90 -13.44 3.12 -5.23
N ASP A 91 -12.91 4.29 -5.50
CA ASP A 91 -11.54 4.49 -6.00
C ASP A 91 -10.44 4.09 -4.99
N GLU A 92 -10.80 3.79 -3.76
CA GLU A 92 -9.88 3.22 -2.78
C GLU A 92 -9.46 1.80 -3.16
N PHE A 93 -10.37 1.05 -3.77
CA PHE A 93 -10.19 -0.37 -4.07
C PHE A 93 -10.19 -0.67 -5.56
N ILE A 94 -10.99 0.02 -6.35
CA ILE A 94 -11.24 -0.28 -7.77
C ILE A 94 -10.55 0.74 -8.65
N ALA A 95 -9.73 0.27 -9.57
CA ALA A 95 -9.10 1.08 -10.61
C ALA A 95 -9.85 0.99 -11.95
N ASP A 96 -9.84 2.05 -12.73
CA ASP A 96 -10.47 2.12 -14.05
C ASP A 96 -9.51 1.66 -15.19
N GLY A 97 -8.58 0.74 -14.89
CA GLY A 97 -7.49 0.35 -15.78
C GLY A 97 -6.33 1.34 -15.70
N VAL A 98 -5.41 1.28 -16.65
CA VAL A 98 -4.26 2.18 -16.71
C VAL A 98 -4.69 3.53 -17.26
N THR A 99 -4.63 4.57 -16.45
CA THR A 99 -5.06 5.94 -16.81
C THR A 99 -3.91 6.95 -16.87
N GLY A 100 -2.75 6.63 -16.26
CA GLY A 100 -1.64 7.56 -16.04
C GLY A 100 -1.82 8.41 -14.77
N GLU A 101 -2.92 8.25 -14.04
CA GLU A 101 -3.12 8.88 -12.73
C GLU A 101 -2.46 8.01 -11.66
N ILE A 102 -1.58 8.61 -10.84
CA ILE A 102 -0.67 7.89 -9.94
C ILE A 102 -1.41 6.97 -8.96
N ILE A 103 -2.51 7.45 -8.36
CA ILE A 103 -3.24 6.69 -7.34
C ILE A 103 -4.05 5.57 -7.98
N ASN A 104 -4.71 5.84 -9.11
CA ASN A 104 -5.45 4.83 -9.86
C ASN A 104 -4.52 3.70 -10.31
N ASP A 105 -3.38 4.03 -10.91
CA ASP A 105 -2.46 3.04 -11.44
C ASP A 105 -1.77 2.25 -10.32
N ALA A 106 -1.50 2.86 -9.16
CA ALA A 106 -1.04 2.17 -7.97
C ALA A 106 -2.10 1.23 -7.36
N THR A 107 -3.38 1.61 -7.42
CA THR A 107 -4.49 0.75 -6.98
C THR A 107 -4.59 -0.49 -7.86
N LEU A 108 -4.49 -0.32 -9.18
CA LEU A 108 -4.44 -1.43 -10.15
C LEU A 108 -3.24 -2.35 -9.92
N ALA A 109 -2.05 -1.76 -9.75
CA ALA A 109 -0.83 -2.54 -9.52
C ALA A 109 -0.90 -3.36 -8.22
N ARG A 110 -1.48 -2.82 -7.15
CA ARG A 110 -1.72 -3.54 -5.90
C ARG A 110 -2.61 -4.77 -6.10
N GLU A 111 -3.71 -4.62 -6.85
CA GLU A 111 -4.63 -5.71 -7.18
C GLU A 111 -3.89 -6.81 -7.95
N GLN A 112 -3.19 -6.46 -9.02
CA GLN A 112 -2.44 -7.39 -9.86
C GLN A 112 -1.37 -8.17 -9.08
N VAL A 113 -0.62 -7.51 -8.19
CA VAL A 113 0.37 -8.17 -7.32
C VAL A 113 -0.27 -9.24 -6.45
N VAL A 114 -1.44 -8.97 -5.90
CA VAL A 114 -2.17 -9.93 -5.05
C VAL A 114 -2.71 -11.10 -5.89
N GLU A 115 -3.33 -10.82 -7.04
CA GLU A 115 -3.86 -11.83 -7.95
C GLU A 115 -2.76 -12.76 -8.45
N ASP A 116 -1.64 -12.20 -8.91
CA ASP A 116 -0.48 -12.97 -9.40
C ASP A 116 0.17 -13.79 -8.31
N ARG A 117 0.35 -13.20 -7.12
CA ARG A 117 0.98 -13.88 -5.99
C ARG A 117 0.19 -15.10 -5.54
N PHE A 118 -1.13 -15.00 -5.43
CA PHE A 118 -1.98 -16.06 -4.89
C PHE A 118 -2.66 -16.90 -5.97
N GLY A 119 -2.55 -16.53 -7.23
CA GLY A 119 -3.24 -17.21 -8.34
C GLY A 119 -4.76 -17.11 -8.18
N ILE A 120 -5.27 -15.93 -7.85
CA ILE A 120 -6.69 -15.64 -7.66
C ILE A 120 -7.19 -14.62 -8.68
N GLN A 121 -8.50 -14.41 -8.66
CA GLN A 121 -9.17 -13.27 -9.31
C GLN A 121 -9.94 -12.50 -8.25
N ILE A 122 -9.90 -11.18 -8.31
CA ILE A 122 -10.67 -10.31 -7.43
C ILE A 122 -11.89 -9.78 -8.20
N GLU A 123 -13.07 -9.98 -7.64
CA GLU A 123 -14.34 -9.45 -8.14
C GLU A 123 -14.89 -8.42 -7.15
N TRP A 124 -15.19 -7.23 -7.64
CA TRP A 124 -15.70 -6.13 -6.84
C TRP A 124 -17.22 -6.04 -6.96
N ILE A 125 -17.94 -6.04 -5.84
CA ILE A 125 -19.37 -5.86 -5.75
C ILE A 125 -19.63 -4.46 -5.18
N GLU A 126 -20.04 -3.54 -6.04
CA GLU A 126 -20.29 -2.16 -5.65
C GLU A 126 -21.70 -2.00 -5.04
N VAL A 127 -21.79 -1.41 -3.86
CA VAL A 127 -23.03 -1.18 -3.13
C VAL A 127 -23.11 0.28 -2.65
N ALA A 128 -24.28 0.90 -2.76
CA ALA A 128 -24.47 2.24 -2.22
C ALA A 128 -24.32 2.23 -0.68
N HIS A 129 -23.83 3.34 -0.12
CA HIS A 129 -23.57 3.47 1.31
C HIS A 129 -24.73 3.01 2.20
N ASN A 130 -25.93 3.52 1.91
CA ASN A 130 -27.11 3.23 2.73
C ASN A 130 -27.62 1.79 2.60
N ASP A 131 -27.15 1.05 1.60
CA ASP A 131 -27.61 -0.30 1.28
C ASP A 131 -26.68 -1.39 1.82
N VAL A 132 -25.46 -1.05 2.27
CA VAL A 132 -24.48 -2.02 2.78
C VAL A 132 -25.08 -2.91 3.87
N VAL A 133 -25.54 -2.33 4.95
CA VAL A 133 -26.08 -3.08 6.10
C VAL A 133 -27.29 -3.92 5.70
N THR A 134 -28.18 -3.37 4.89
CA THR A 134 -29.41 -4.06 4.43
C THR A 134 -29.05 -5.24 3.53
N ASN A 135 -28.16 -5.07 2.57
CA ASN A 135 -27.78 -6.12 1.64
C ASN A 135 -27.02 -7.26 2.33
N VAL A 136 -26.06 -6.92 3.21
CA VAL A 136 -25.34 -7.92 3.98
C VAL A 136 -26.28 -8.73 4.88
N ARG A 137 -27.16 -8.06 5.60
CA ARG A 137 -28.12 -8.70 6.49
C ARG A 137 -29.08 -9.61 5.71
N ALA A 138 -29.57 -9.16 4.54
CA ALA A 138 -30.42 -9.96 3.67
C ALA A 138 -29.71 -11.20 3.12
N ALA A 139 -28.48 -11.04 2.63
CA ALA A 139 -27.68 -12.14 2.10
C ALA A 139 -27.41 -13.21 3.17
N LEU A 140 -26.96 -12.81 4.35
CA LEU A 140 -26.64 -13.73 5.44
C LEU A 140 -27.87 -14.43 6.00
N ASN A 141 -28.99 -13.72 6.17
CA ASN A 141 -30.23 -14.31 6.65
C ASN A 141 -30.90 -15.28 5.65
N SER A 142 -30.69 -15.04 4.35
CA SER A 142 -31.20 -15.95 3.30
C SER A 142 -30.27 -17.16 3.05
N GLY A 143 -29.03 -17.12 3.54
CA GLY A 143 -27.98 -18.09 3.22
C GLY A 143 -27.43 -17.99 1.79
N LEU A 144 -27.80 -16.93 1.05
CA LEU A 144 -27.31 -16.65 -0.31
C LEU A 144 -26.23 -15.58 -0.24
N VAL A 145 -25.06 -15.95 0.24
CA VAL A 145 -23.91 -15.04 0.39
C VAL A 145 -23.06 -15.14 -0.87
N GLU A 146 -22.95 -14.02 -1.59
CA GLU A 146 -22.20 -13.92 -2.84
C GLU A 146 -20.89 -13.11 -2.70
N PHE A 147 -20.46 -12.84 -1.49
CA PHE A 147 -19.22 -12.12 -1.18
C PHE A 147 -18.42 -12.83 -0.08
N ASP A 148 -17.10 -12.67 -0.13
CA ASP A 148 -16.17 -13.24 0.86
C ASP A 148 -15.75 -12.21 1.90
N LEU A 149 -15.57 -10.95 1.47
CA LEU A 149 -15.13 -9.85 2.32
C LEU A 149 -15.96 -8.59 2.06
N ILE A 150 -15.98 -7.71 3.05
CA ILE A 150 -16.68 -6.43 2.98
C ILE A 150 -15.70 -5.31 3.37
N ALA A 151 -15.59 -4.30 2.53
CA ALA A 151 -14.89 -3.06 2.84
C ALA A 151 -15.91 -1.91 2.95
N ALA A 152 -16.19 -1.52 4.17
CA ALA A 152 -17.22 -0.53 4.49
C ALA A 152 -16.77 0.38 5.65
N GLU A 153 -17.61 1.33 6.02
CA GLU A 153 -17.33 2.19 7.17
C GLU A 153 -17.43 1.43 8.50
N THR A 154 -16.70 1.92 9.48
CA THR A 154 -16.56 1.29 10.80
C THR A 154 -17.93 1.05 11.47
N ASP A 155 -18.86 1.98 11.35
CA ASP A 155 -20.22 1.85 11.91
C ASP A 155 -21.02 0.71 11.29
N HIS A 156 -20.89 0.48 9.98
CA HIS A 156 -21.49 -0.68 9.30
C HIS A 156 -20.87 -1.99 9.82
N ILE A 157 -19.56 -2.05 9.91
CA ILE A 157 -18.85 -3.25 10.35
C ILE A 157 -19.15 -3.57 11.81
N VAL A 158 -19.15 -2.57 12.68
CA VAL A 158 -19.47 -2.73 14.10
C VAL A 158 -20.93 -3.19 14.28
N THR A 159 -21.87 -2.61 13.55
CA THR A 159 -23.28 -2.98 13.60
C THR A 159 -23.49 -4.46 13.21
N LEU A 160 -22.97 -4.86 12.06
CA LEU A 160 -23.12 -6.23 11.55
C LEU A 160 -22.32 -7.24 12.38
N GLY A 161 -21.14 -6.86 12.87
CA GLY A 161 -20.34 -7.67 13.76
C GLY A 161 -21.01 -7.94 15.10
N ALA A 162 -21.65 -6.93 15.70
CA ALA A 162 -22.42 -7.07 16.93
C ALA A 162 -23.64 -8.02 16.76
N GLU A 163 -24.19 -8.12 15.55
CA GLU A 163 -25.23 -9.08 15.19
C GLU A 163 -24.69 -10.52 14.98
N GLY A 164 -23.38 -10.70 15.04
CA GLY A 164 -22.73 -12.02 14.93
C GLY A 164 -22.53 -12.50 13.49
N PHE A 165 -22.57 -11.61 12.51
CA PHE A 165 -22.43 -11.97 11.10
C PHE A 165 -20.97 -12.15 10.64
N PHE A 166 -19.99 -11.71 11.41
CA PHE A 166 -18.59 -11.73 11.00
C PHE A 166 -17.72 -12.64 11.86
N MET A 167 -16.67 -13.14 11.25
CA MET A 167 -15.60 -13.83 11.95
C MET A 167 -14.86 -12.88 12.88
N ASN A 168 -14.26 -13.43 13.93
CA ASN A 168 -13.32 -12.70 14.75
C ASN A 168 -11.94 -12.69 14.08
N TRP A 169 -11.43 -11.52 13.75
CA TRP A 169 -10.11 -11.37 13.12
C TRP A 169 -8.94 -11.80 14.02
N ILE A 170 -9.12 -11.77 15.36
CA ILE A 170 -8.10 -12.23 16.30
C ILE A 170 -7.82 -13.74 16.10
N ASP A 171 -8.81 -14.50 15.69
CA ASP A 171 -8.72 -15.93 15.44
C ASP A 171 -8.28 -16.28 14.00
N ALA A 172 -8.09 -15.27 13.14
CA ALA A 172 -7.73 -15.48 11.74
C ALA A 172 -6.26 -15.95 11.63
N PRO A 173 -5.97 -17.03 10.86
CA PRO A 173 -4.62 -17.49 10.69
C PRO A 173 -3.78 -16.47 9.92
N TYR A 174 -2.47 -16.44 10.20
CA TYR A 174 -1.47 -15.59 9.52
C TYR A 174 -1.67 -14.08 9.70
N ILE A 175 -2.58 -13.62 10.54
CA ILE A 175 -2.71 -12.23 10.92
C ILE A 175 -1.87 -11.99 12.19
N ASP A 176 -0.91 -11.08 12.06
CA ASP A 176 -0.05 -10.63 13.15
C ASP A 176 -0.23 -9.11 13.27
N PHE A 177 -0.97 -8.67 14.29
CA PHE A 177 -1.30 -7.27 14.49
C PHE A 177 -0.12 -6.41 14.97
N GLU A 178 1.02 -7.02 15.29
CA GLU A 178 2.27 -6.30 15.58
C GLU A 178 3.00 -5.83 14.31
N LYS A 179 2.54 -6.24 13.13
CA LYS A 179 3.13 -5.81 11.87
C LYS A 179 2.84 -4.34 11.58
N PRO A 180 3.78 -3.62 10.96
CA PRO A 180 3.70 -2.16 10.80
C PRO A 180 2.49 -1.66 10.00
N TRP A 181 1.97 -2.45 9.09
CA TRP A 181 0.77 -2.08 8.31
C TRP A 181 -0.54 -2.07 9.10
N TRP A 182 -0.58 -2.65 10.29
CA TRP A 182 -1.70 -2.56 11.21
C TRP A 182 -1.59 -1.38 12.17
N ASN A 183 -0.43 -0.68 12.15
CA ASN A 183 -0.16 0.47 13.00
C ASN A 183 -0.40 0.16 14.51
N PRO A 184 0.34 -0.80 15.09
CA PRO A 184 0.08 -1.33 16.42
C PRO A 184 0.10 -0.24 17.51
N GLU A 185 0.90 0.82 17.33
CA GLU A 185 0.96 1.96 18.25
C GLU A 185 -0.36 2.77 18.33
N SER A 186 -1.25 2.60 17.34
CA SER A 186 -2.55 3.28 17.32
C SER A 186 -3.58 2.67 18.28
N ASN A 187 -3.26 1.54 18.90
CA ASN A 187 -4.17 0.78 19.75
C ASN A 187 -5.48 0.38 19.02
N MET A 188 -5.41 0.14 17.72
CA MET A 188 -6.55 -0.13 16.86
C MET A 188 -7.30 -1.40 17.28
N VAL A 189 -6.57 -2.46 17.60
CA VAL A 189 -7.16 -3.76 17.98
C VAL A 189 -8.06 -3.59 19.21
N ASP A 190 -7.56 -2.95 20.25
CA ASP A 190 -8.33 -2.74 21.48
C ASP A 190 -9.49 -1.76 21.26
N SER A 191 -9.25 -0.70 20.48
CA SER A 191 -10.25 0.34 20.22
C SER A 191 -11.45 -0.15 19.39
N LEU A 192 -11.23 -1.11 18.49
CA LEU A 192 -12.26 -1.69 17.62
C LEU A 192 -12.83 -3.01 18.17
N SER A 193 -12.25 -3.56 19.22
CA SER A 193 -12.73 -4.80 19.82
C SER A 193 -14.00 -4.60 20.64
N ILE A 194 -14.95 -5.49 20.46
CA ILE A 194 -16.22 -5.55 21.21
C ILE A 194 -16.26 -6.87 21.96
N ASN A 195 -16.26 -6.83 23.29
CA ASN A 195 -16.27 -8.02 24.14
C ASN A 195 -15.15 -9.02 23.77
N GLY A 196 -13.95 -8.52 23.47
CA GLY A 196 -12.78 -9.33 23.12
C GLY A 196 -12.83 -9.93 21.70
N LYS A 197 -13.68 -9.43 20.83
CA LYS A 197 -13.77 -9.82 19.42
C LYS A 197 -13.55 -8.63 18.51
N LEU A 198 -12.74 -8.82 17.48
CA LEU A 198 -12.43 -7.84 16.45
C LEU A 198 -13.13 -8.23 15.15
N TYR A 199 -14.18 -7.52 14.78
CA TYR A 199 -14.98 -7.83 13.59
C TYR A 199 -14.54 -7.08 12.33
N GLY A 200 -13.75 -6.04 12.46
CA GLY A 200 -13.20 -5.26 11.37
C GLY A 200 -11.79 -4.79 11.67
N ILE A 201 -11.02 -4.65 10.64
CA ILE A 201 -9.63 -4.20 10.71
C ILE A 201 -9.42 -3.02 9.75
N THR A 202 -8.47 -2.18 10.09
CA THR A 202 -8.00 -1.08 9.23
C THR A 202 -6.50 -0.93 9.36
N GLY A 203 -5.90 -0.08 8.56
CA GLY A 203 -4.46 0.14 8.54
C GLY A 203 -4.04 0.57 7.14
N ASP A 204 -2.87 0.14 6.67
CA ASP A 204 -2.35 0.48 5.34
C ASP A 204 -3.20 -0.05 4.18
N ILE A 205 -4.08 -0.99 4.44
CA ILE A 205 -5.07 -1.45 3.46
C ILE A 205 -6.03 -0.32 3.05
N SER A 206 -6.26 0.65 3.93
CA SER A 206 -7.17 1.76 3.70
C SER A 206 -6.42 3.07 3.43
N ARG A 207 -6.40 3.49 2.17
CA ARG A 207 -5.90 4.82 1.78
C ARG A 207 -6.70 5.94 2.45
N LEU A 208 -7.98 5.77 2.62
CA LEU A 208 -8.86 6.76 3.24
C LEU A 208 -8.54 6.97 4.73
N PHE A 209 -7.93 6.01 5.38
CA PHE A 209 -7.43 6.17 6.74
C PHE A 209 -6.44 7.34 6.84
N VAL A 210 -5.55 7.49 5.84
CA VAL A 210 -4.60 8.61 5.79
C VAL A 210 -5.25 9.90 5.26
N GLN A 211 -6.12 9.80 4.24
CA GLN A 211 -6.69 10.98 3.56
C GLN A 211 -7.75 11.72 4.38
N LYS A 212 -8.41 11.05 5.32
CA LYS A 212 -9.54 11.62 6.07
C LYS A 212 -9.21 11.98 7.52
N HIS A 213 -7.98 12.33 7.79
CA HIS A 213 -7.62 12.89 9.08
C HIS A 213 -8.18 14.31 9.24
N PHE A 214 -8.77 14.55 10.39
CA PHE A 214 -9.09 15.92 10.80
C PHE A 214 -7.83 16.60 11.28
N VAL A 215 -7.50 17.74 10.68
CA VAL A 215 -6.28 18.49 10.98
C VAL A 215 -6.59 19.96 11.21
N CYS A 216 -5.81 20.61 12.06
CA CYS A 216 -5.85 22.05 12.25
C CYS A 216 -4.74 22.70 11.42
N TYR A 217 -5.11 23.53 10.48
CA TYR A 217 -4.17 24.39 9.74
C TYR A 217 -4.05 25.74 10.43
N PHE A 218 -2.83 26.23 10.57
CA PHE A 218 -2.60 27.59 11.05
C PHE A 218 -1.52 28.29 10.24
N ASN A 219 -1.60 29.62 10.17
CA ASN A 219 -0.62 30.43 9.46
C ASN A 219 0.54 30.75 10.39
N LYS A 220 1.74 30.24 10.07
CA LYS A 220 2.96 30.39 10.89
C LYS A 220 3.43 31.85 10.98
N GLU A 221 3.23 32.66 9.92
CA GLU A 221 3.64 34.07 9.91
C GLU A 221 2.73 34.90 10.82
N ILE A 222 1.43 34.63 10.81
CA ILE A 222 0.49 35.26 11.73
C ILE A 222 0.84 34.87 13.16
N MET A 223 1.09 33.58 13.42
CA MET A 223 1.45 33.12 14.76
C MET A 223 2.74 33.77 15.29
N ALA A 224 3.72 33.99 14.42
CA ALA A 224 4.96 34.70 14.80
C ALA A 224 4.73 36.14 15.27
N SER A 225 3.61 36.74 14.92
CA SER A 225 3.21 38.09 15.36
C SER A 225 2.64 38.12 16.80
N TYR A 226 2.42 36.96 17.41
CA TYR A 226 1.86 36.80 18.74
C TYR A 226 2.85 36.04 19.64
N PRO A 227 3.90 36.69 20.15
CA PRO A 227 4.97 36.05 20.90
C PRO A 227 4.52 35.41 22.23
N ASP A 228 3.37 35.83 22.75
CA ASP A 228 2.78 35.32 23.99
C ASP A 228 2.06 33.97 23.80
N ILE A 229 1.81 33.56 22.54
CA ILE A 229 1.22 32.27 22.23
C ILE A 229 2.34 31.23 22.16
N PRO A 230 2.27 30.16 22.99
CA PRO A 230 3.26 29.08 22.94
C PRO A 230 3.30 28.40 21.57
N ASN A 231 4.42 27.77 21.26
CA ASN A 231 4.53 26.94 20.05
C ASN A 231 3.46 25.84 20.09
N LEU A 232 2.59 25.81 19.07
CA LEU A 232 1.47 24.88 19.02
C LEU A 232 1.91 23.43 18.94
N PHE A 233 3.04 23.13 18.29
CA PHE A 233 3.58 21.78 18.23
C PHE A 233 4.05 21.29 19.62
N ASP A 234 4.68 22.15 20.38
CA ASP A 234 5.12 21.84 21.76
C ASP A 234 3.92 21.58 22.65
N LEU A 235 2.85 22.37 22.53
CA LEU A 235 1.61 22.15 23.27
C LEU A 235 1.00 20.77 23.00
N VAL A 236 1.05 20.31 21.75
CA VAL A 236 0.56 18.96 21.38
C VAL A 236 1.44 17.89 21.98
N GLN A 237 2.77 17.99 21.83
CA GLN A 237 3.73 17.00 22.36
C GLN A 237 3.69 16.89 23.89
N GLU A 238 3.45 18.01 24.56
CA GLU A 238 3.34 18.07 26.03
C GLU A 238 1.96 17.66 26.57
N GLY A 239 1.01 17.29 25.69
CA GLY A 239 -0.37 16.95 26.07
C GLY A 239 -1.16 18.15 26.61
N LYS A 240 -0.75 19.39 26.28
CA LYS A 240 -1.36 20.64 26.74
C LYS A 240 -2.28 21.28 25.69
N TRP A 241 -2.47 20.62 24.55
CA TRP A 241 -3.41 21.07 23.53
C TRP A 241 -4.84 20.86 24.01
N THR A 242 -5.60 21.92 24.17
CA THR A 242 -6.99 21.91 24.65
C THR A 242 -7.88 22.73 23.72
N LEU A 243 -9.21 22.59 23.84
CA LEU A 243 -10.16 23.40 23.10
C LEU A 243 -9.96 24.92 23.35
N ASP A 244 -9.65 25.31 24.59
CA ASP A 244 -9.37 26.71 24.93
C ASP A 244 -8.11 27.25 24.23
N LYS A 245 -7.19 26.38 23.83
CA LYS A 245 -5.98 26.74 23.09
C LYS A 245 -6.23 26.82 21.59
N MET A 246 -7.28 26.18 21.11
CA MET A 246 -7.69 26.18 19.71
C MET A 246 -8.58 27.39 19.37
N THR A 247 -9.29 27.95 20.32
CA THR A 247 -10.16 29.13 20.19
C THR A 247 -9.45 30.42 20.52
#